data_9180ad269b2b36589a251c74c0bd2bfb
#
_entry.id   9180ad269b2b36589a251c74c0bd2bfb
#
_cell.length_a   1.000
_cell.length_b   1.000
_cell.length_c   1.000
_cell.angle_alpha   90.00
_cell.angle_beta   90.00
_cell.angle_gamma   90.00
#
_symmetry.space_group_name_H-M   'P 1'
#
loop_
_entity.id
_entity.type
_entity.pdbx_description
1 polymer ?
#
loop_
_entity_poly.entity_id
_entity_poly.type
_entity_poly.pdbx_seq_one_letter_code
_entity_poly.pdbx_strand_id
1 'polypeptide(L)'
;MDKRLLQAYLKTPKSRLEIIREFCRDKFVLDIGCVHHDIENADNNTWLHKAVVEVATDTLGVDYLEKEVAALTQRGYKMVAGDVNKPLEIDRKFDVIVVGNLIEHLSSFEGLLNNLYRLLKTDGVVLISTANPFFREQYFYSALKNDIIVNPEHTCWIDPVTLDQLCRRFELETVEVRWVKEKWYLSDTIFNGEHQSIDTFTGRWTFHRPPSLLERIISPWLVMIFRIPLVAERQLRIQKRYGDDLGRYLYLRLKGIFVDIWWWLRRIVIPTSDINRHELFMSVLKLTDNAKNNKLVEERMLKHE
;
A
#
# COMPACT_ATOMS: atom_id res chain seq x y z
N MET A 1 -10.81 15.84 -10.97
CA MET A 1 -10.72 15.69 -9.49
C MET A 1 -10.48 17.06 -8.85
N ASP A 2 -11.21 17.38 -7.79
CA ASP A 2 -11.02 18.64 -7.06
C ASP A 2 -9.68 18.59 -6.31
N LYS A 3 -8.84 19.60 -6.49
CA LYS A 3 -7.55 19.73 -5.77
C LYS A 3 -7.72 19.70 -4.24
N ARG A 4 -8.89 20.05 -3.72
CA ARG A 4 -9.23 19.96 -2.30
C ARG A 4 -9.29 18.52 -1.81
N LEU A 5 -9.64 17.55 -2.66
CA LEU A 5 -9.64 16.12 -2.31
C LEU A 5 -8.23 15.59 -2.04
N LEU A 6 -7.22 16.12 -2.73
CA LEU A 6 -5.81 15.78 -2.49
C LEU A 6 -5.29 16.31 -1.16
N GLN A 7 -5.91 17.38 -0.61
CA GLN A 7 -5.46 18.05 0.61
C GLN A 7 -6.24 17.65 1.86
N ALA A 8 -7.44 17.06 1.72
CA ALA A 8 -8.37 16.87 2.82
C ALA A 8 -7.88 15.91 3.91
N TYR A 9 -6.96 15.00 3.61
CA TYR A 9 -6.51 13.92 4.51
C TYR A 9 -5.07 14.01 4.99
N LEU A 10 -4.42 15.14 4.77
CA LEU A 10 -3.01 15.33 5.12
C LEU A 10 -2.76 15.56 6.61
N LYS A 11 -3.82 15.86 7.37
CA LYS A 11 -3.67 16.24 8.80
C LYS A 11 -3.47 15.05 9.74
N THR A 12 -3.94 13.86 9.38
CA THR A 12 -3.80 12.62 10.18
C THR A 12 -3.61 11.41 9.26
N PRO A 13 -2.40 11.18 8.75
CA PRO A 13 -2.16 10.01 7.91
C PRO A 13 -2.33 8.73 8.73
N LYS A 14 -3.08 7.77 8.17
CA LYS A 14 -3.29 6.43 8.73
C LYS A 14 -2.48 5.41 7.95
N SER A 15 -2.18 4.27 8.55
CA SER A 15 -1.62 3.14 7.85
C SER A 15 -2.65 2.55 6.86
N ARG A 16 -2.18 1.81 5.86
CA ARG A 16 -3.05 1.14 4.90
C ARG A 16 -4.06 0.23 5.59
N LEU A 17 -3.60 -0.56 6.56
CA LEU A 17 -4.48 -1.48 7.30
C LEU A 17 -5.53 -0.77 8.15
N GLU A 18 -5.19 0.38 8.76
CA GLU A 18 -6.18 1.19 9.50
C GLU A 18 -7.28 1.72 8.57
N ILE A 19 -6.91 2.23 7.39
CA ILE A 19 -7.87 2.70 6.40
C ILE A 19 -8.76 1.54 5.92
N ILE A 20 -8.17 0.40 5.59
CA ILE A 20 -8.91 -0.80 5.17
C ILE A 20 -9.90 -1.24 6.24
N ARG A 21 -9.45 -1.37 7.50
CA ARG A 21 -10.34 -1.75 8.61
C ARG A 21 -11.49 -0.76 8.81
N GLU A 22 -11.25 0.53 8.58
CA GLU A 22 -12.28 1.57 8.70
C GLU A 22 -13.39 1.36 7.67
N PHE A 23 -13.05 1.11 6.40
CA PHE A 23 -14.02 0.95 5.33
C PHE A 23 -14.68 -0.42 5.29
N CYS A 24 -13.96 -1.46 5.68
CA CYS A 24 -14.42 -2.86 5.57
C CYS A 24 -15.23 -3.35 6.77
N ARG A 25 -15.23 -2.59 7.89
CA ARG A 25 -15.94 -2.99 9.12
C ARG A 25 -17.44 -3.18 8.87
N ASP A 26 -17.93 -4.37 9.24
CA ASP A 26 -19.34 -4.77 9.14
C ASP A 26 -19.89 -4.70 7.69
N LYS A 27 -19.03 -4.96 6.69
CA LYS A 27 -19.35 -4.92 5.26
C LYS A 27 -19.18 -6.29 4.61
N PHE A 28 -19.83 -6.49 3.45
CA PHE A 28 -19.54 -7.55 2.51
C PHE A 28 -18.39 -7.08 1.60
N VAL A 29 -17.25 -7.73 1.66
CA VAL A 29 -16.02 -7.25 1.03
C VAL A 29 -15.54 -8.24 -0.03
N LEU A 30 -15.15 -7.72 -1.20
CA LEU A 30 -14.34 -8.41 -2.20
C LEU A 30 -12.91 -7.86 -2.12
N ASP A 31 -11.94 -8.75 -1.96
CA ASP A 31 -10.52 -8.40 -1.96
C ASP A 31 -9.84 -9.02 -3.19
N ILE A 32 -9.42 -8.18 -4.13
CA ILE A 32 -8.83 -8.57 -5.42
C ILE A 32 -7.32 -8.41 -5.36
N GLY A 33 -6.59 -9.48 -5.75
CA GLY A 33 -5.14 -9.55 -5.58
C GLY A 33 -4.79 -9.80 -4.11
N CYS A 34 -5.51 -10.72 -3.48
CA CYS A 34 -5.50 -10.91 -2.03
C CYS A 34 -4.34 -11.78 -1.53
N VAL A 35 -3.64 -12.50 -2.39
CA VAL A 35 -2.46 -13.30 -2.04
C VAL A 35 -1.23 -12.39 -1.98
N HIS A 36 -0.49 -12.45 -0.88
CA HIS A 36 0.73 -11.66 -0.69
C HIS A 36 1.96 -12.46 -1.15
N HIS A 37 2.13 -12.64 -2.46
CA HIS A 37 3.21 -13.34 -3.16
C HIS A 37 3.42 -14.81 -2.76
N ASP A 38 3.31 -15.16 -1.47
CA ASP A 38 3.59 -16.48 -0.95
C ASP A 38 2.65 -16.81 0.22
N ILE A 39 2.30 -18.09 0.35
CA ILE A 39 1.43 -18.60 1.41
C ILE A 39 2.00 -18.37 2.82
N GLU A 40 3.33 -18.33 2.96
CA GLU A 40 4.00 -18.07 4.23
C GLU A 40 3.71 -16.65 4.75
N ASN A 41 3.42 -15.71 3.85
CA ASN A 41 3.05 -14.33 4.21
C ASN A 41 1.65 -14.21 4.81
N ALA A 42 0.81 -15.23 4.70
CA ALA A 42 -0.53 -15.23 5.31
C ALA A 42 -0.50 -15.21 6.85
N ASP A 43 0.59 -15.64 7.46
CA ASP A 43 0.77 -15.58 8.91
C ASP A 43 1.23 -14.20 9.39
N ASN A 44 1.60 -13.31 8.45
CA ASN A 44 2.08 -11.99 8.77
C ASN A 44 0.91 -11.05 9.15
N ASN A 45 1.08 -10.30 10.24
CA ASN A 45 0.09 -9.30 10.68
C ASN A 45 -0.06 -8.11 9.72
N THR A 46 0.83 -7.98 8.74
CA THR A 46 0.76 -6.96 7.68
C THR A 46 -0.03 -7.43 6.45
N TRP A 47 -0.48 -8.69 6.41
CA TRP A 47 -1.27 -9.20 5.30
C TRP A 47 -2.65 -8.52 5.23
N LEU A 48 -2.91 -7.86 4.12
CA LEU A 48 -4.10 -7.03 3.94
C LEU A 48 -5.39 -7.85 4.02
N HIS A 49 -5.46 -9.01 3.36
CA HIS A 49 -6.63 -9.88 3.36
C HIS A 49 -7.03 -10.32 4.78
N LYS A 50 -6.07 -10.68 5.61
CA LYS A 50 -6.31 -11.00 7.03
C LYS A 50 -6.97 -9.83 7.77
N ALA A 51 -6.46 -8.60 7.55
CA ALA A 51 -7.02 -7.42 8.17
C ALA A 51 -8.45 -7.10 7.70
N VAL A 52 -8.80 -7.47 6.46
CA VAL A 52 -10.18 -7.40 5.96
C VAL A 52 -11.05 -8.43 6.65
N VAL A 53 -10.63 -9.69 6.66
CA VAL A 53 -11.39 -10.81 7.28
C VAL A 53 -11.70 -10.57 8.76
N GLU A 54 -10.77 -9.95 9.49
CA GLU A 54 -10.94 -9.64 10.92
C GLU A 54 -12.10 -8.68 11.22
N VAL A 55 -12.50 -7.84 10.27
CA VAL A 55 -13.47 -6.74 10.53
C VAL A 55 -14.73 -6.81 9.67
N ALA A 56 -14.69 -7.50 8.54
CA ALA A 56 -15.79 -7.60 7.62
C ALA A 56 -16.88 -8.56 8.13
N THR A 57 -18.13 -8.36 7.70
CA THR A 57 -19.22 -9.32 7.91
C THR A 57 -18.97 -10.61 7.13
N ASP A 58 -18.51 -10.46 5.90
CA ASP A 58 -18.11 -11.57 5.03
C ASP A 58 -17.10 -11.06 3.99
N THR A 59 -16.13 -11.91 3.63
CA THR A 59 -15.07 -11.58 2.70
C THR A 59 -14.91 -12.66 1.66
N LEU A 60 -14.78 -12.26 0.39
CA LEU A 60 -14.34 -13.12 -0.69
C LEU A 60 -13.00 -12.60 -1.21
N GLY A 61 -11.97 -13.44 -1.20
CA GLY A 61 -10.69 -13.17 -1.84
C GLY A 61 -10.67 -13.66 -3.28
N VAL A 62 -10.05 -12.89 -4.17
CA VAL A 62 -9.79 -13.30 -5.56
C VAL A 62 -8.32 -13.10 -5.88
N ASP A 63 -7.68 -14.14 -6.42
CA ASP A 63 -6.32 -14.05 -6.92
C ASP A 63 -6.13 -15.01 -8.11
N TYR A 64 -5.15 -14.73 -8.98
CA TYR A 64 -4.84 -15.60 -10.11
C TYR A 64 -3.91 -16.79 -9.73
N LEU A 65 -3.32 -16.76 -8.55
CA LEU A 65 -2.41 -17.78 -8.02
C LEU A 65 -3.20 -18.99 -7.50
N GLU A 66 -3.61 -19.88 -8.39
CA GLU A 66 -4.51 -21.02 -8.08
C GLU A 66 -4.03 -21.89 -6.91
N LYS A 67 -2.71 -22.17 -6.82
CA LYS A 67 -2.13 -23.02 -5.77
C LYS A 67 -2.24 -22.38 -4.41
N GLU A 68 -1.90 -21.11 -4.31
CA GLU A 68 -1.95 -20.31 -3.10
C GLU A 68 -3.40 -20.12 -2.64
N VAL A 69 -4.31 -19.82 -3.58
CA VAL A 69 -5.75 -19.74 -3.32
C VAL A 69 -6.28 -21.05 -2.76
N ALA A 70 -5.95 -22.20 -3.38
CA ALA A 70 -6.37 -23.52 -2.90
C ALA A 70 -5.84 -23.80 -1.49
N ALA A 71 -4.58 -23.51 -1.23
CA ALA A 71 -3.96 -23.72 0.08
C ALA A 71 -4.53 -22.80 1.17
N LEU A 72 -4.82 -21.53 0.85
CA LEU A 72 -5.44 -20.60 1.79
C LEU A 72 -6.91 -20.95 2.04
N THR A 73 -7.62 -21.47 1.03
CA THR A 73 -8.98 -22.01 1.20
C THR A 73 -8.99 -23.18 2.16
N GLN A 74 -7.99 -24.09 2.11
CA GLN A 74 -7.85 -25.17 3.10
C GLN A 74 -7.57 -24.66 4.52
N ARG A 75 -6.98 -23.46 4.67
CA ARG A 75 -6.80 -22.78 5.96
C ARG A 75 -8.07 -22.06 6.45
N GLY A 76 -9.18 -22.13 5.69
CA GLY A 76 -10.49 -21.57 6.07
C GLY A 76 -10.79 -20.17 5.52
N TYR A 77 -9.95 -19.61 4.66
CA TYR A 77 -10.27 -18.38 3.96
C TYR A 77 -11.24 -18.64 2.79
N LYS A 78 -12.21 -17.75 2.60
CA LYS A 78 -13.13 -17.82 1.45
C LYS A 78 -12.46 -17.15 0.25
N MET A 79 -11.95 -17.96 -0.66
CA MET A 79 -11.19 -17.47 -1.81
C MET A 79 -11.58 -18.22 -3.08
N VAL A 80 -11.44 -17.55 -4.23
CA VAL A 80 -11.62 -18.13 -5.56
C VAL A 80 -10.44 -17.74 -6.45
N ALA A 81 -9.98 -18.68 -7.27
CA ALA A 81 -9.00 -18.36 -8.30
C ALA A 81 -9.68 -17.60 -9.44
N GLY A 82 -9.06 -16.51 -9.91
CA GLY A 82 -9.61 -15.70 -10.99
C GLY A 82 -8.64 -14.69 -11.54
N ASP A 83 -8.64 -14.53 -12.85
CA ASP A 83 -7.86 -13.53 -13.58
C ASP A 83 -8.71 -12.27 -13.77
N VAL A 84 -8.32 -11.18 -13.14
CA VAL A 84 -9.05 -9.89 -13.19
C VAL A 84 -9.08 -9.24 -14.56
N ASN A 85 -8.24 -9.70 -15.51
CA ASN A 85 -8.30 -9.27 -16.90
C ASN A 85 -9.52 -9.85 -17.63
N LYS A 86 -10.23 -10.80 -17.02
CA LYS A 86 -11.43 -11.46 -17.53
C LYS A 86 -12.61 -11.19 -16.62
N PRO A 87 -13.86 -11.35 -17.09
CA PRO A 87 -15.03 -11.33 -16.22
C PRO A 87 -14.90 -12.39 -15.11
N LEU A 88 -14.97 -11.96 -13.86
CA LEU A 88 -14.94 -12.88 -12.72
C LEU A 88 -16.29 -13.57 -12.58
N GLU A 89 -16.33 -14.88 -12.46
CA GLU A 89 -17.52 -15.69 -12.28
C GLU A 89 -18.06 -15.58 -10.83
N ILE A 90 -18.53 -14.36 -10.47
CA ILE A 90 -19.05 -14.04 -9.15
C ILE A 90 -20.46 -13.46 -9.32
N ASP A 91 -21.45 -14.15 -8.73
CA ASP A 91 -22.86 -13.80 -8.79
C ASP A 91 -23.34 -13.10 -7.50
N ARG A 92 -22.60 -12.09 -7.08
CA ARG A 92 -22.99 -11.21 -5.96
C ARG A 92 -22.30 -9.86 -6.06
N LYS A 93 -22.93 -8.84 -5.44
CA LYS A 93 -22.34 -7.50 -5.33
C LYS A 93 -21.85 -7.23 -3.90
N PHE A 94 -20.86 -6.34 -3.78
CA PHE A 94 -20.17 -6.05 -2.55
C PHE A 94 -20.36 -4.61 -2.11
N ASP A 95 -20.33 -4.39 -0.79
CA ASP A 95 -20.35 -3.05 -0.20
C ASP A 95 -18.99 -2.35 -0.39
N VAL A 96 -17.92 -3.13 -0.31
CA VAL A 96 -16.55 -2.65 -0.48
C VAL A 96 -15.79 -3.62 -1.39
N ILE A 97 -15.06 -3.07 -2.35
CA ILE A 97 -14.07 -3.81 -3.14
C ILE A 97 -12.69 -3.24 -2.85
N VAL A 98 -11.76 -4.09 -2.45
CA VAL A 98 -10.37 -3.72 -2.16
C VAL A 98 -9.48 -4.18 -3.30
N VAL A 99 -8.61 -3.29 -3.76
CA VAL A 99 -7.57 -3.56 -4.77
C VAL A 99 -6.26 -3.02 -4.22
N GLY A 100 -5.52 -3.89 -3.55
CA GLY A 100 -4.33 -3.51 -2.79
C GLY A 100 -3.03 -3.75 -3.54
N ASN A 101 -2.40 -2.71 -4.10
CA ASN A 101 -1.15 -2.80 -4.83
C ASN A 101 -1.19 -3.86 -5.95
N LEU A 102 -2.24 -3.82 -6.74
CA LEU A 102 -2.46 -4.72 -7.87
C LEU A 102 -2.43 -3.98 -9.21
N ILE A 103 -2.99 -2.76 -9.25
CA ILE A 103 -3.20 -2.05 -10.52
C ILE A 103 -1.87 -1.77 -11.25
N GLU A 104 -0.80 -1.54 -10.51
CA GLU A 104 0.55 -1.32 -11.04
C GLU A 104 1.17 -2.56 -11.72
N HIS A 105 0.62 -3.76 -11.45
CA HIS A 105 1.08 -5.02 -12.04
C HIS A 105 0.31 -5.39 -13.32
N LEU A 106 -0.79 -4.70 -13.62
CA LEU A 106 -1.64 -5.04 -14.76
C LEU A 106 -1.13 -4.42 -16.06
N SER A 107 -1.14 -5.19 -17.13
CA SER A 107 -0.85 -4.72 -18.49
C SER A 107 -2.07 -4.07 -19.17
N SER A 108 -3.27 -4.34 -18.67
CA SER A 108 -4.54 -3.75 -19.11
C SER A 108 -5.43 -3.49 -17.91
N PHE A 109 -6.11 -2.37 -17.90
CA PHE A 109 -7.00 -1.97 -16.80
C PHE A 109 -8.48 -2.30 -17.05
N GLU A 110 -8.83 -2.59 -18.31
CA GLU A 110 -10.22 -2.76 -18.74
C GLU A 110 -10.95 -3.87 -17.98
N GLY A 111 -10.34 -5.07 -17.91
CA GLY A 111 -10.92 -6.21 -17.20
C GLY A 111 -11.17 -5.92 -15.73
N LEU A 112 -10.17 -5.37 -15.03
CA LEU A 112 -10.32 -4.98 -13.63
C LEU A 112 -11.46 -3.97 -13.46
N LEU A 113 -11.45 -2.86 -14.22
CA LEU A 113 -12.40 -1.76 -14.03
C LEU A 113 -13.83 -2.18 -14.37
N ASN A 114 -14.04 -3.04 -15.38
CA ASN A 114 -15.33 -3.64 -15.68
C ASN A 114 -15.82 -4.55 -14.53
N ASN A 115 -14.93 -5.37 -13.93
CA ASN A 115 -15.27 -6.16 -12.77
C ASN A 115 -15.67 -5.29 -11.57
N LEU A 116 -14.91 -4.20 -11.31
CA LEU A 116 -15.24 -3.26 -10.25
C LEU A 116 -16.64 -2.67 -10.44
N TYR A 117 -16.94 -2.16 -11.65
CA TYR A 117 -18.26 -1.65 -11.98
C TYR A 117 -19.36 -2.68 -11.75
N ARG A 118 -19.20 -3.89 -12.26
CA ARG A 118 -20.20 -4.95 -12.22
C ARG A 118 -20.47 -5.43 -10.80
N LEU A 119 -19.41 -5.66 -10.01
CA LEU A 119 -19.48 -6.29 -8.69
C LEU A 119 -19.75 -5.31 -7.54
N LEU A 120 -19.66 -4.00 -7.79
CA LEU A 120 -19.92 -2.99 -6.78
C LEU A 120 -21.42 -2.78 -6.59
N LYS A 121 -21.91 -2.73 -5.34
CA LYS A 121 -23.27 -2.26 -5.02
C LYS A 121 -23.43 -0.79 -5.37
N THR A 122 -24.68 -0.34 -5.54
CA THR A 122 -25.00 1.05 -5.93
C THR A 122 -24.40 2.09 -4.99
N ASP A 123 -24.42 1.84 -3.68
CA ASP A 123 -23.83 2.73 -2.66
C ASP A 123 -22.48 2.22 -2.16
N GLY A 124 -21.87 1.26 -2.85
CA GLY A 124 -20.60 0.68 -2.49
C GLY A 124 -19.42 1.61 -2.75
N VAL A 125 -18.27 1.21 -2.24
CA VAL A 125 -16.98 1.90 -2.45
C VAL A 125 -15.90 0.95 -2.95
N VAL A 126 -15.01 1.45 -3.78
CA VAL A 126 -13.79 0.75 -4.19
C VAL A 126 -12.59 1.45 -3.54
N LEU A 127 -11.70 0.67 -2.98
CA LEU A 127 -10.43 1.14 -2.41
C LEU A 127 -9.29 0.65 -3.30
N ILE A 128 -8.62 1.54 -4.01
CA ILE A 128 -7.44 1.20 -4.81
C ILE A 128 -6.22 1.83 -4.15
N SER A 129 -5.29 1.02 -3.66
CA SER A 129 -3.97 1.49 -3.23
C SER A 129 -2.90 1.13 -4.25
N THR A 130 -1.95 2.04 -4.48
CA THR A 130 -0.82 1.82 -5.37
C THR A 130 0.35 2.73 -5.00
N ALA A 131 1.53 2.44 -5.56
CA ALA A 131 2.74 3.22 -5.36
C ALA A 131 2.57 4.66 -5.84
N ASN A 132 3.09 5.60 -5.06
CA ASN A 132 3.07 7.01 -5.41
C ASN A 132 4.26 7.37 -6.32
N PRO A 133 4.04 7.70 -7.60
CA PRO A 133 5.13 8.04 -8.52
C PRO A 133 5.88 9.30 -8.13
N PHE A 134 5.25 10.20 -7.36
CA PHE A 134 5.86 11.43 -6.86
C PHE A 134 6.58 11.27 -5.52
N PHE A 135 6.72 10.05 -5.03
CA PHE A 135 7.45 9.80 -3.80
C PHE A 135 8.88 10.33 -3.95
N ARG A 136 9.27 11.23 -3.04
CA ARG A 136 10.56 11.96 -3.13
C ARG A 136 11.78 11.08 -3.31
N GLU A 137 11.73 9.82 -2.88
CA GLU A 137 12.84 8.90 -3.02
C GLU A 137 13.07 8.50 -4.45
N GLN A 138 12.00 8.35 -5.25
CA GLN A 138 12.09 8.09 -6.69
C GLN A 138 12.80 9.24 -7.41
N TYR A 139 12.38 10.49 -7.11
CA TYR A 139 13.06 11.66 -7.64
C TYR A 139 14.54 11.73 -7.25
N PHE A 140 14.82 11.38 -6.00
CA PHE A 140 16.19 11.41 -5.50
C PHE A 140 17.10 10.39 -6.17
N TYR A 141 16.63 9.16 -6.38
CA TYR A 141 17.40 8.15 -7.10
C TYR A 141 17.64 8.58 -8.55
N SER A 142 16.63 9.09 -9.24
CA SER A 142 16.77 9.53 -10.62
C SER A 142 17.72 10.74 -10.74
N ALA A 143 17.58 11.75 -9.88
CA ALA A 143 18.36 12.99 -9.97
C ALA A 143 19.82 12.85 -9.53
N LEU A 144 20.10 12.01 -8.53
CA LEU A 144 21.44 11.93 -7.93
C LEU A 144 22.20 10.64 -8.25
N LYS A 145 21.52 9.57 -8.56
CA LYS A 145 22.16 8.29 -8.89
C LYS A 145 22.03 7.94 -10.37
N ASN A 146 21.30 8.75 -11.14
CA ASN A 146 20.95 8.44 -12.52
C ASN A 146 20.38 7.03 -12.66
N ASP A 147 19.50 6.67 -11.73
CA ASP A 147 18.91 5.34 -11.58
C ASP A 147 17.41 5.43 -11.31
N ILE A 148 16.66 4.45 -11.76
CA ILE A 148 15.22 4.34 -11.54
C ILE A 148 14.98 3.05 -10.75
N ILE A 149 14.50 3.21 -9.51
CA ILE A 149 14.15 2.07 -8.68
C ILE A 149 12.65 1.81 -8.78
N VAL A 150 12.31 0.72 -9.42
CA VAL A 150 10.94 0.23 -9.55
C VAL A 150 10.93 -1.27 -9.30
N ASN A 151 9.84 -1.80 -8.77
CA ASN A 151 9.66 -3.25 -8.70
C ASN A 151 9.64 -3.82 -10.14
N PRO A 152 10.43 -4.87 -10.47
CA PRO A 152 10.48 -5.44 -11.80
C PRO A 152 9.14 -5.93 -12.36
N GLU A 153 8.18 -6.20 -11.49
CA GLU A 153 6.82 -6.64 -11.85
C GLU A 153 5.85 -5.49 -12.14
N HIS A 154 6.25 -4.23 -11.86
CA HIS A 154 5.41 -3.08 -12.16
C HIS A 154 5.44 -2.74 -13.64
N THR A 155 4.27 -2.63 -14.24
CA THR A 155 4.07 -2.28 -15.66
C THR A 155 3.80 -0.79 -15.85
N CYS A 156 3.38 -0.09 -14.81
CA CYS A 156 3.06 1.34 -14.87
C CYS A 156 3.25 2.04 -13.52
N TRP A 157 3.33 3.35 -13.60
CA TRP A 157 3.13 4.27 -12.50
C TRP A 157 1.89 5.11 -12.75
N ILE A 158 1.00 5.16 -11.78
CA ILE A 158 -0.25 5.91 -11.90
C ILE A 158 -0.39 6.83 -10.68
N ASP A 159 -0.73 8.10 -10.93
CA ASP A 159 -1.02 9.07 -9.88
C ASP A 159 -2.54 9.19 -9.64
N PRO A 160 -2.97 9.80 -8.52
CA PRO A 160 -4.39 9.87 -8.20
C PRO A 160 -5.26 10.58 -9.25
N VAL A 161 -4.70 11.56 -9.98
CA VAL A 161 -5.45 12.31 -11.01
C VAL A 161 -5.62 11.46 -12.25
N THR A 162 -4.54 10.81 -12.69
CA THR A 162 -4.58 9.89 -13.84
C THR A 162 -5.48 8.68 -13.55
N LEU A 163 -5.43 8.16 -12.32
CA LEU A 163 -6.32 7.08 -11.90
C LEU A 163 -7.80 7.51 -11.95
N ASP A 164 -8.15 8.70 -11.45
CA ASP A 164 -9.51 9.23 -11.54
C ASP A 164 -9.98 9.38 -12.99
N GLN A 165 -9.14 9.91 -13.87
CA GLN A 165 -9.43 10.06 -15.30
C GLN A 165 -9.67 8.71 -15.98
N LEU A 166 -8.91 7.69 -15.62
CA LEU A 166 -9.06 6.33 -16.11
C LEU A 166 -10.40 5.73 -15.61
N CYS A 167 -10.63 5.81 -14.30
CA CYS A 167 -11.81 5.22 -13.65
C CYS A 167 -13.12 5.83 -14.17
N ARG A 168 -13.15 7.14 -14.48
CA ARG A 168 -14.35 7.82 -15.05
C ARG A 168 -14.77 7.25 -16.40
N ARG A 169 -13.87 6.65 -17.17
CA ARG A 169 -14.21 5.96 -18.43
C ARG A 169 -14.99 4.66 -18.19
N PHE A 170 -15.01 4.18 -16.96
CA PHE A 170 -15.69 2.96 -16.51
C PHE A 170 -16.77 3.28 -15.45
N GLU A 171 -17.34 4.49 -15.49
CA GLU A 171 -18.42 4.92 -14.61
C GLU A 171 -18.07 4.88 -13.11
N LEU A 172 -16.78 4.98 -12.78
CA LEU A 172 -16.27 5.12 -11.42
C LEU A 172 -15.62 6.48 -11.25
N GLU A 173 -15.79 7.14 -10.11
CA GLU A 173 -15.15 8.41 -9.82
C GLU A 173 -14.50 8.41 -8.44
N THR A 174 -13.36 9.08 -8.33
CA THR A 174 -12.67 9.27 -7.06
C THR A 174 -13.39 10.32 -6.23
N VAL A 175 -13.85 9.93 -5.05
CA VAL A 175 -14.49 10.83 -4.08
C VAL A 175 -13.53 11.27 -2.99
N GLU A 176 -12.44 10.52 -2.77
CA GLU A 176 -11.47 10.75 -1.71
C GLU A 176 -10.11 10.17 -2.10
N VAL A 177 -9.02 10.86 -1.73
CA VAL A 177 -7.65 10.33 -1.81
C VAL A 177 -7.00 10.41 -0.44
N ARG A 178 -6.49 9.28 0.04
CA ARG A 178 -5.75 9.19 1.30
C ARG A 178 -4.29 8.90 1.02
N TRP A 179 -3.42 9.68 1.59
CA TRP A 179 -1.99 9.39 1.62
C TRP A 179 -1.73 8.36 2.71
N VAL A 180 -1.13 7.25 2.31
CA VAL A 180 -0.94 6.10 3.18
C VAL A 180 0.36 6.22 3.95
N LYS A 181 0.29 5.96 5.24
CA LYS A 181 1.40 5.95 6.17
C LYS A 181 1.96 4.52 6.27
N GLU A 182 2.92 4.17 5.40
CA GLU A 182 3.52 2.83 5.40
C GLU A 182 4.79 2.73 6.26
N LYS A 183 5.49 3.86 6.48
CA LYS A 183 6.77 3.87 7.20
C LYS A 183 6.71 4.69 8.48
N TRP A 184 7.20 4.12 9.56
CA TRP A 184 7.24 4.73 10.89
C TRP A 184 8.50 5.60 11.07
N TYR A 185 8.35 6.74 11.74
CA TYR A 185 9.48 7.59 12.12
C TYR A 185 9.81 7.39 13.60
N LEU A 186 11.11 7.34 13.99
CA LEU A 186 11.61 7.08 15.37
C LEU A 186 10.94 7.99 16.42
N SER A 187 10.63 9.22 16.03
CA SER A 187 9.91 10.17 16.86
C SER A 187 8.56 9.67 17.35
N ASP A 188 7.82 8.92 16.51
CA ASP A 188 6.50 8.42 16.91
C ASP A 188 6.62 7.37 18.01
N THR A 189 7.68 6.57 17.98
CA THR A 189 7.96 5.57 19.02
C THR A 189 8.44 6.20 20.32
N ILE A 190 9.32 7.20 20.24
CA ILE A 190 9.94 7.82 21.42
C ILE A 190 8.94 8.73 22.14
N PHE A 191 8.12 9.47 21.38
CA PHE A 191 7.25 10.50 21.94
C PHE A 191 5.79 10.08 22.10
N ASN A 192 5.32 9.10 21.34
CA ASN A 192 3.91 8.69 21.32
C ASN A 192 3.68 7.22 21.73
N GLY A 193 4.72 6.44 21.99
CA GLY A 193 4.61 5.02 22.37
C GLY A 193 4.06 4.11 21.28
N GLU A 194 4.00 4.58 20.03
CA GLU A 194 3.47 3.82 18.90
C GLU A 194 4.48 2.80 18.36
N HIS A 195 3.97 1.67 17.86
CA HIS A 195 4.75 0.51 17.44
C HIS A 195 5.75 0.79 16.31
N GLN A 196 6.93 0.20 16.45
CA GLN A 196 8.03 0.25 15.50
C GLN A 196 7.87 -0.82 14.41
N SER A 197 8.18 -0.47 13.18
CA SER A 197 8.53 -1.46 12.16
C SER A 197 9.98 -1.27 11.73
N ILE A 198 10.70 -2.37 11.63
CA ILE A 198 12.05 -2.40 11.10
C ILE A 198 11.93 -2.89 9.66
N ASP A 199 12.44 -2.11 8.71
CA ASP A 199 12.67 -2.63 7.37
C ASP A 199 13.71 -3.75 7.48
N THR A 200 13.25 -5.00 7.35
CA THR A 200 14.08 -6.20 7.49
C THR A 200 15.11 -6.33 6.37
N PHE A 201 14.89 -5.68 5.24
CA PHE A 201 15.80 -5.72 4.10
C PHE A 201 16.98 -4.73 4.26
N THR A 202 16.71 -3.52 4.70
CA THR A 202 17.73 -2.47 4.84
C THR A 202 18.23 -2.31 6.28
N GLY A 203 17.55 -2.93 7.26
CA GLY A 203 17.81 -2.75 8.69
C GLY A 203 17.60 -1.31 9.17
N ARG A 204 16.73 -0.57 8.51
CA ARG A 204 16.44 0.83 8.82
C ARG A 204 15.20 0.95 9.68
N TRP A 205 15.27 1.88 10.63
CA TRP A 205 14.12 2.38 11.34
C TRP A 205 13.38 3.38 10.45
N THR A 206 12.10 3.20 10.31
CA THR A 206 11.23 4.09 9.54
C THR A 206 10.10 4.64 10.41
N PHE A 207 9.71 5.88 10.20
CA PHE A 207 8.91 6.69 11.11
C PHE A 207 7.77 7.42 10.38
N HIS A 208 6.63 7.58 11.01
CA HIS A 208 5.35 7.90 10.36
C HIS A 208 4.90 9.35 10.30
N ARG A 209 5.44 10.28 11.08
CA ARG A 209 5.09 11.70 10.91
C ARG A 209 6.27 12.49 10.34
N PRO A 210 6.00 13.64 9.68
CA PRO A 210 7.11 14.52 9.33
C PRO A 210 7.84 14.94 10.61
N PRO A 211 9.13 14.67 10.71
CA PRO A 211 9.89 15.07 11.88
C PRO A 211 9.87 16.60 12.02
N SER A 212 9.70 17.10 13.23
CA SER A 212 9.94 18.50 13.57
C SER A 212 11.37 18.90 13.23
N LEU A 213 11.67 20.19 13.14
CA LEU A 213 13.03 20.67 12.88
C LEU A 213 14.02 20.11 13.91
N LEU A 214 13.61 20.05 15.18
CA LEU A 214 14.40 19.50 16.29
C LEU A 214 14.67 18.01 16.09
N GLU A 215 13.68 17.23 15.69
CA GLU A 215 13.82 15.80 15.39
C GLU A 215 14.70 15.55 14.17
N ARG A 216 14.69 16.43 13.18
CA ARG A 216 15.60 16.37 12.03
C ARG A 216 17.07 16.53 12.44
N ILE A 217 17.33 17.33 13.47
CA ILE A 217 18.67 17.57 14.00
C ILE A 217 19.11 16.44 14.93
N ILE A 218 18.22 15.96 15.80
CA ILE A 218 18.54 14.97 16.84
C ILE A 218 18.47 13.53 16.32
N SER A 219 17.61 13.24 15.34
CA SER A 219 17.36 11.88 14.85
C SER A 219 18.62 11.11 14.38
N PRO A 220 19.68 11.73 13.79
CA PRO A 220 20.89 11.00 13.43
C PRO A 220 21.64 10.45 14.63
N TRP A 221 21.67 11.22 15.71
CA TRP A 221 22.33 10.83 16.97
C TRP A 221 21.57 9.70 17.65
N LEU A 222 20.23 9.80 17.68
CA LEU A 222 19.37 8.75 18.23
C LEU A 222 19.46 7.47 17.38
N VAL A 223 19.43 7.57 16.05
CA VAL A 223 19.63 6.42 15.15
C VAL A 223 20.99 5.77 15.39
N MET A 224 22.05 6.54 15.63
CA MET A 224 23.36 6.01 15.97
C MET A 224 23.35 5.25 17.30
N ILE A 225 22.72 5.78 18.33
CA ILE A 225 22.63 5.19 19.67
C ILE A 225 21.80 3.88 19.64
N PHE A 226 20.64 3.90 19.00
CA PHE A 226 19.74 2.74 18.94
C PHE A 226 20.16 1.68 17.91
N ARG A 227 21.10 1.97 17.03
CA ARG A 227 21.68 0.99 16.11
C ARG A 227 22.62 -0.02 16.77
N ILE A 228 23.10 0.25 17.96
CA ILE A 228 24.05 -0.63 18.65
C ILE A 228 23.47 -2.06 18.83
N PRO A 229 22.22 -2.26 19.28
CA PRO A 229 21.63 -3.60 19.39
C PRO A 229 21.32 -4.26 18.03
N LEU A 230 20.80 -3.48 17.05
CA LEU A 230 20.52 -3.97 15.70
C LEU A 230 21.77 -4.32 14.89
N VAL A 231 22.88 -3.67 15.20
CA VAL A 231 24.18 -3.99 14.66
C VAL A 231 24.59 -5.41 15.07
N ALA A 232 24.27 -5.85 16.29
CA ALA A 232 24.61 -7.19 16.76
C ALA A 232 23.84 -8.28 15.98
N GLU A 233 22.55 -8.13 15.74
CA GLU A 233 21.75 -9.06 14.93
C GLU A 233 22.17 -9.08 13.45
N ARG A 234 22.47 -7.90 12.90
CA ARG A 234 22.98 -7.78 11.53
C ARG A 234 24.38 -8.34 11.41
N GLN A 235 25.22 -8.19 12.45
CA GLN A 235 26.54 -8.75 12.56
C GLN A 235 26.50 -10.27 12.47
N LEU A 236 25.59 -10.91 13.21
CA LEU A 236 25.36 -12.37 13.15
C LEU A 236 24.92 -12.85 11.77
N ARG A 237 24.07 -12.09 11.07
CA ARG A 237 23.64 -12.40 9.68
C ARG A 237 24.76 -12.21 8.67
N ILE A 238 25.55 -11.14 8.80
CA ILE A 238 26.68 -10.86 7.92
C ILE A 238 27.79 -11.90 8.16
N GLN A 239 28.06 -12.26 9.41
CA GLN A 239 29.03 -13.28 9.78
C GLN A 239 28.61 -14.66 9.24
N LYS A 240 27.33 -15.03 9.34
CA LYS A 240 26.78 -16.23 8.69
C LYS A 240 26.92 -16.25 7.17
N ARG A 241 26.85 -15.08 6.52
CA ARG A 241 26.82 -14.98 5.04
C ARG A 241 28.18 -14.78 4.40
N TYR A 242 29.14 -14.16 5.10
CA TYR A 242 30.41 -13.71 4.52
C TYR A 242 31.65 -14.19 5.28
N GLY A 243 31.47 -14.98 6.36
CA GLY A 243 32.60 -15.46 7.19
C GLY A 243 33.32 -14.32 7.93
N ASP A 244 34.55 -14.58 8.31
CA ASP A 244 35.36 -13.68 9.17
C ASP A 244 36.10 -12.56 8.40
N ASP A 245 35.58 -12.13 7.23
CA ASP A 245 36.19 -11.00 6.48
C ASP A 245 35.85 -9.66 7.15
N LEU A 246 36.73 -9.29 8.11
CA LEU A 246 36.65 -8.04 8.86
C LEU A 246 36.66 -6.79 7.94
N GLY A 247 37.39 -6.83 6.84
CA GLY A 247 37.47 -5.72 5.89
C GLY A 247 36.13 -5.46 5.21
N ARG A 248 35.48 -6.51 4.76
CA ARG A 248 34.18 -6.44 4.13
C ARG A 248 33.09 -6.04 5.12
N TYR A 249 33.18 -6.49 6.36
CA TYR A 249 32.31 -6.08 7.46
C TYR A 249 32.44 -4.58 7.76
N LEU A 250 33.68 -4.08 7.93
CA LEU A 250 33.94 -2.66 8.18
C LEU A 250 33.45 -1.78 7.00
N TYR A 251 33.69 -2.21 5.77
CA TYR A 251 33.20 -1.52 4.57
C TYR A 251 31.67 -1.39 4.56
N LEU A 252 30.94 -2.47 4.82
CA LEU A 252 29.47 -2.46 4.85
C LEU A 252 28.92 -1.60 5.99
N ARG A 253 29.64 -1.58 7.13
CA ARG A 253 29.27 -0.75 8.28
C ARG A 253 29.47 0.73 8.00
N LEU A 254 30.62 1.13 7.45
CA LEU A 254 30.90 2.49 7.04
C LEU A 254 29.93 2.94 5.95
N LYS A 255 29.70 2.11 4.93
CA LYS A 255 28.70 2.37 3.89
C LYS A 255 27.30 2.60 4.49
N GLY A 256 26.92 1.83 5.52
CA GLY A 256 25.65 2.03 6.24
C GLY A 256 25.57 3.40 6.91
N ILE A 257 26.63 3.81 7.62
CA ILE A 257 26.70 5.13 8.30
C ILE A 257 26.65 6.28 7.28
N PHE A 258 27.40 6.19 6.20
CA PHE A 258 27.37 7.19 5.12
C PHE A 258 26.00 7.31 4.49
N VAL A 259 25.34 6.18 4.25
CA VAL A 259 23.97 6.17 3.73
C VAL A 259 23.01 6.87 4.68
N ASP A 260 23.14 6.68 6.00
CA ASP A 260 22.25 7.32 6.98
C ASP A 260 22.49 8.81 7.13
N ILE A 261 23.77 9.26 7.16
CA ILE A 261 24.12 10.67 7.15
C ILE A 261 23.58 11.34 5.88
N TRP A 262 23.75 10.67 4.76
CA TRP A 262 23.24 11.12 3.47
C TRP A 262 21.71 11.23 3.46
N TRP A 263 20.98 10.24 4.00
CA TRP A 263 19.53 10.27 4.15
C TRP A 263 19.06 11.43 5.05
N TRP A 264 19.86 11.75 6.05
CA TRP A 264 19.59 12.87 6.95
C TRP A 264 19.80 14.23 6.28
N LEU A 265 20.94 14.45 5.64
CA LEU A 265 21.22 15.67 4.88
C LEU A 265 20.15 15.93 3.82
N ARG A 266 19.71 14.91 3.16
CA ARG A 266 18.66 14.93 2.17
C ARG A 266 17.30 15.40 2.71
N ARG A 267 16.94 15.00 3.92
CA ARG A 267 15.70 15.47 4.58
C ARG A 267 15.72 16.96 4.89
N ILE A 268 16.89 17.53 5.06
CA ILE A 268 17.07 18.98 5.31
C ILE A 268 17.02 19.76 3.99
N VAL A 269 17.61 19.23 2.93
CA VAL A 269 17.86 19.96 1.67
C VAL A 269 16.69 19.86 0.70
N ILE A 270 15.95 18.75 0.67
CA ILE A 270 14.84 18.58 -0.29
C ILE A 270 13.52 19.02 0.32
N PRO A 271 12.86 20.05 -0.25
CA PRO A 271 11.52 20.43 0.18
C PRO A 271 10.57 19.25 0.10
N THR A 272 9.81 19.00 1.16
CA THR A 272 8.79 17.96 1.20
C THR A 272 7.42 18.60 1.13
N SER A 273 6.67 18.28 0.11
CA SER A 273 5.22 18.49 0.05
C SER A 273 4.52 17.25 0.62
N ASP A 274 3.25 17.40 0.93
CA ASP A 274 2.45 16.26 1.40
C ASP A 274 2.33 15.18 0.30
N ILE A 275 2.32 15.57 -0.97
CA ILE A 275 2.27 14.64 -2.11
C ILE A 275 3.51 13.74 -2.17
N ASN A 276 4.71 14.30 -1.99
CA ASN A 276 5.96 13.55 -2.17
C ASN A 276 6.47 12.87 -0.90
N ARG A 277 5.74 12.97 0.20
CA ARG A 277 6.12 12.43 1.51
C ARG A 277 5.75 10.95 1.68
N HIS A 278 4.68 10.53 1.05
CA HIS A 278 4.10 9.22 1.23
C HIS A 278 4.43 8.29 0.06
N GLU A 279 4.81 7.05 0.37
CA GLU A 279 5.19 6.03 -0.61
C GLU A 279 3.99 5.50 -1.39
N LEU A 280 2.83 5.43 -0.72
CA LEU A 280 1.58 4.95 -1.29
C LEU A 280 0.48 5.99 -1.15
N PHE A 281 -0.52 5.87 -1.99
CA PHE A 281 -1.82 6.52 -1.79
C PHE A 281 -2.95 5.51 -1.97
N MET A 282 -4.12 5.86 -1.47
CA MET A 282 -5.35 5.09 -1.64
C MET A 282 -6.43 6.00 -2.18
N SER A 283 -6.97 5.66 -3.33
CA SER A 283 -8.16 6.29 -3.91
C SER A 283 -9.42 5.56 -3.45
N VAL A 284 -10.38 6.30 -2.95
CA VAL A 284 -11.73 5.82 -2.65
C VAL A 284 -12.63 6.23 -3.80
N LEU A 285 -13.20 5.24 -4.49
CA LEU A 285 -14.04 5.46 -5.64
C LEU A 285 -15.48 5.05 -5.36
N LYS A 286 -16.40 5.69 -6.07
CA LYS A 286 -17.83 5.34 -6.11
C LYS A 286 -18.30 5.31 -7.56
N LEU A 287 -19.47 4.74 -7.77
CA LEU A 287 -20.15 4.88 -9.05
C LEU A 287 -20.49 6.35 -9.32
N THR A 288 -20.38 6.77 -10.57
CA THR A 288 -20.88 8.08 -11.01
C THR A 288 -22.39 8.15 -10.80
N ASP A 289 -22.96 9.35 -10.72
CA ASP A 289 -24.39 9.50 -10.54
C ASP A 289 -25.20 8.89 -11.71
N ASN A 290 -24.66 8.94 -12.91
CA ASN A 290 -25.25 8.28 -14.08
C ASN A 290 -25.28 6.76 -13.91
N ALA A 291 -24.18 6.16 -13.49
CA ALA A 291 -24.07 4.72 -13.24
C ALA A 291 -25.00 4.24 -12.12
N LYS A 292 -25.15 5.03 -11.05
CA LYS A 292 -26.08 4.72 -9.96
C LYS A 292 -27.52 4.68 -10.45
N ASN A 293 -27.93 5.68 -11.25
CA ASN A 293 -29.29 5.73 -11.80
C ASN A 293 -29.56 4.53 -12.70
N ASN A 294 -28.61 4.15 -13.57
CA ASN A 294 -28.74 2.99 -14.44
C ASN A 294 -28.93 1.70 -13.64
N LYS A 295 -28.07 1.46 -12.64
CA LYS A 295 -28.17 0.27 -11.77
C LYS A 295 -29.47 0.23 -10.97
N LEU A 296 -29.95 1.35 -10.47
CA LEU A 296 -31.23 1.41 -9.77
C LEU A 296 -32.42 1.05 -10.69
N VAL A 297 -32.35 1.42 -11.96
CA VAL A 297 -33.36 1.02 -12.98
C VAL A 297 -33.27 -0.49 -13.22
N GLU A 298 -32.08 -1.05 -13.44
CA GLU A 298 -31.88 -2.49 -13.61
C GLU A 298 -32.39 -3.30 -12.42
N GLU A 299 -32.04 -2.90 -11.18
CA GLU A 299 -32.47 -3.56 -9.94
C GLU A 299 -34.01 -3.50 -9.74
N ARG A 300 -34.66 -2.45 -10.23
CA ARG A 300 -36.13 -2.37 -10.21
C ARG A 300 -36.77 -3.30 -11.23
N MET A 301 -36.20 -3.40 -12.43
CA MET A 301 -36.72 -4.30 -13.47
C MET A 301 -36.65 -5.76 -13.02
N LEU A 302 -35.52 -6.19 -12.42
CA LEU A 302 -35.31 -7.56 -11.91
C LEU A 302 -36.23 -7.93 -10.72
N LYS A 303 -36.83 -6.97 -10.02
CA LYS A 303 -37.79 -7.22 -8.92
C LYS A 303 -39.22 -7.37 -9.40
N HIS A 304 -39.46 -7.05 -10.64
CA HIS A 304 -40.81 -7.11 -11.25
C HIS A 304 -40.97 -8.29 -12.24
N GLU A 305 -39.93 -9.05 -12.47
CA GLU A 305 -39.90 -10.39 -13.06
C GLU A 305 -40.00 -11.50 -11.97
#